data_c48fa294cabac1e4edbc1bad19029b9c
#
_entry.id   c48fa294cabac1e4edbc1bad19029b9c
#
_cell.length_a   1.000
_cell.length_b   1.000
_cell.length_c   1.000
_cell.angle_alpha   90.00
_cell.angle_beta   90.00
_cell.angle_gamma   90.00
#
_symmetry.space_group_name_H-M   'P 1'
#
loop_
_entity.id
_entity.type
_entity.pdbx_description
1 polymer ?
#
loop_
_entity_poly.entity_id
_entity_poly.type
_entity_poly.pdbx_seq_one_letter_code
_entity_poly.pdbx_strand_id
1 'polypeptide(L)'
;TTDAETMVKEGEAIYALDPKHMVVKIPMTAEGLKAIKALSAKGIPTNCTLIFSANQALLAARAGATYVSPFLGRLDDISQRGIELIETIHDMFLNYPDIETQIIAASVRNPMHVTDCALAGADIATVPYKVIEQMLHHPLTDSGIEKFKEDYCKVFGE
;
A
#
# COMPACT_ATOMS: atom_id res chain seq x y z
N THR A 1 -8.59 -13.14 15.73
CA THR A 1 -9.89 -13.69 15.25
C THR A 1 -9.68 -14.40 13.92
N THR A 2 -10.26 -15.57 13.73
CA THR A 2 -10.01 -16.41 12.56
C THR A 2 -11.29 -16.82 11.80
N ASP A 3 -12.46 -16.64 12.37
CA ASP A 3 -13.74 -16.94 11.73
C ASP A 3 -14.43 -15.67 11.20
N ALA A 4 -15.22 -15.81 10.15
CA ALA A 4 -15.85 -14.70 9.46
C ALA A 4 -16.85 -13.94 10.34
N GLU A 5 -17.64 -14.64 11.15
CA GLU A 5 -18.68 -14.01 11.98
C GLU A 5 -18.06 -13.07 13.01
N THR A 6 -17.01 -13.51 13.70
CA THR A 6 -16.30 -12.70 14.68
C THR A 6 -15.58 -11.52 13.99
N MET A 7 -14.92 -11.75 12.84
CA MET A 7 -14.31 -10.65 12.08
C MET A 7 -15.32 -9.58 11.67
N VAL A 8 -16.53 -9.97 11.28
CA VAL A 8 -17.60 -9.01 10.93
C VAL A 8 -18.02 -8.21 12.15
N LYS A 9 -18.28 -8.85 13.30
CA LYS A 9 -18.67 -8.17 14.54
C LYS A 9 -17.60 -7.18 15.03
N GLU A 10 -16.33 -7.62 15.04
CA GLU A 10 -15.20 -6.74 15.39
C GLU A 10 -15.03 -5.60 14.39
N GLY A 11 -15.18 -5.89 13.08
CA GLY A 11 -15.11 -4.90 12.03
C GLY A 11 -16.18 -3.82 12.14
N GLU A 12 -17.41 -4.20 12.44
CA GLU A 12 -18.53 -3.27 12.70
C GLU A 12 -18.23 -2.38 13.91
N ALA A 13 -17.72 -2.97 15.00
CA ALA A 13 -17.36 -2.24 16.21
C ALA A 13 -16.23 -1.24 15.97
N ILE A 14 -15.20 -1.63 15.21
CA ILE A 14 -14.09 -0.73 14.81
C ILE A 14 -14.62 0.41 13.93
N TYR A 15 -15.41 0.08 12.92
CA TYR A 15 -15.96 1.08 12.00
C TYR A 15 -16.86 2.09 12.73
N ALA A 16 -17.62 1.66 13.72
CA ALA A 16 -18.49 2.51 14.52
C ALA A 16 -17.76 3.59 15.35
N LEU A 17 -16.45 3.44 15.58
CA LEU A 17 -15.63 4.43 16.29
C LEU A 17 -15.48 5.72 15.47
N ASP A 18 -15.33 5.64 14.17
CA ASP A 18 -15.28 6.77 13.25
C ASP A 18 -15.66 6.34 11.82
N PRO A 19 -16.96 6.24 11.50
CA PRO A 19 -17.42 5.75 10.21
C PRO A 19 -16.92 6.56 9.00
N LYS A 20 -16.45 7.77 9.24
CA LYS A 20 -15.96 8.65 8.17
C LYS A 20 -14.54 8.31 7.74
N HIS A 21 -13.70 7.80 8.66
CA HIS A 21 -12.27 7.64 8.40
C HIS A 21 -11.75 6.21 8.62
N MET A 22 -12.56 5.33 9.22
CA MET A 22 -12.12 3.95 9.50
C MET A 22 -12.22 3.03 8.27
N VAL A 23 -11.17 2.23 8.09
CA VAL A 23 -11.11 1.10 7.15
C VAL A 23 -10.74 -0.15 7.94
N VAL A 24 -11.52 -1.21 7.79
CA VAL A 24 -11.32 -2.46 8.55
C VAL A 24 -10.31 -3.35 7.84
N LYS A 25 -9.22 -3.71 8.53
CA LYS A 25 -8.17 -4.55 7.95
C LYS A 25 -8.45 -6.02 8.20
N ILE A 26 -8.58 -6.81 7.12
CA ILE A 26 -8.98 -8.22 7.13
C ILE A 26 -7.87 -9.07 6.46
N PRO A 27 -7.45 -10.21 7.05
CA PRO A 27 -6.43 -11.06 6.44
C PRO A 27 -6.98 -11.84 5.24
N MET A 28 -6.09 -12.12 4.27
CA MET A 28 -6.41 -12.91 3.08
C MET A 28 -6.54 -14.40 3.40
N THR A 29 -7.73 -14.78 3.83
CA THR A 29 -8.14 -16.17 4.11
C THR A 29 -9.54 -16.43 3.55
N ALA A 30 -9.97 -17.68 3.49
CA ALA A 30 -11.35 -18.01 3.09
C ALA A 30 -12.38 -17.31 4.00
N GLU A 31 -12.16 -17.33 5.32
CA GLU A 31 -13.01 -16.65 6.29
C GLU A 31 -12.90 -15.11 6.17
N GLY A 32 -11.70 -14.60 5.88
CA GLY A 32 -11.49 -13.18 5.59
C GLY A 32 -12.28 -12.71 4.36
N LEU A 33 -12.31 -13.48 3.28
CA LEU A 33 -13.11 -13.15 2.09
C LEU A 33 -14.62 -13.11 2.38
N LYS A 34 -15.12 -14.04 3.20
CA LYS A 34 -16.53 -14.02 3.66
C LYS A 34 -16.81 -12.75 4.47
N ALA A 35 -15.91 -12.40 5.39
CA ALA A 35 -16.02 -11.19 6.21
C ALA A 35 -15.99 -9.91 5.33
N ILE A 36 -15.07 -9.81 4.39
CA ILE A 36 -14.98 -8.69 3.43
C ILE A 36 -16.30 -8.54 2.67
N LYS A 37 -16.85 -9.64 2.13
CA LYS A 37 -18.11 -9.61 1.41
C LYS A 37 -19.27 -9.11 2.29
N ALA A 38 -19.35 -9.58 3.53
CA ALA A 38 -20.39 -9.18 4.48
C ALA A 38 -20.27 -7.70 4.87
N LEU A 39 -19.05 -7.23 5.16
CA LEU A 39 -18.77 -5.82 5.50
C LEU A 39 -19.02 -4.89 4.31
N SER A 40 -18.59 -5.28 3.11
CA SER A 40 -18.85 -4.52 1.88
C SER A 40 -20.33 -4.36 1.59
N ALA A 41 -21.14 -5.41 1.81
CA ALA A 41 -22.60 -5.34 1.66
C ALA A 41 -23.27 -4.35 2.64
N LYS A 42 -22.60 -4.02 3.75
CA LYS A 42 -23.01 -3.02 4.74
C LYS A 42 -22.40 -1.61 4.48
N GLY A 43 -21.66 -1.44 3.39
CA GLY A 43 -20.98 -0.18 3.07
C GLY A 43 -19.75 0.10 3.93
N ILE A 44 -19.21 -0.90 4.62
CA ILE A 44 -18.03 -0.77 5.47
C ILE A 44 -16.77 -1.05 4.62
N PRO A 45 -15.87 -0.07 4.46
CA PRO A 45 -14.67 -0.25 3.66
C PRO A 45 -13.68 -1.20 4.34
N THR A 46 -13.05 -2.05 3.54
CA THR A 46 -12.09 -3.04 4.02
C THR A 46 -10.76 -2.95 3.27
N ASN A 47 -9.67 -3.30 3.96
CA ASN A 47 -8.36 -3.50 3.40
C ASN A 47 -7.96 -4.98 3.58
N CYS A 48 -7.93 -5.72 2.48
CA CYS A 48 -7.46 -7.10 2.50
C CYS A 48 -5.94 -7.13 2.58
N THR A 49 -5.41 -7.64 3.69
CA THR A 49 -3.96 -7.66 3.97
C THR A 49 -3.35 -9.05 3.80
N LEU A 50 -2.01 -9.12 3.84
CA LEU A 50 -1.24 -10.35 3.64
C LEU A 50 -1.46 -10.96 2.26
N ILE A 51 -1.39 -10.13 1.25
CA ILE A 51 -1.47 -10.54 -0.15
C ILE A 51 -0.07 -10.77 -0.70
N PHE A 52 0.16 -11.96 -1.24
CA PHE A 52 1.44 -12.42 -1.79
C PHE A 52 1.31 -12.99 -3.22
N SER A 53 0.09 -12.98 -3.79
CA SER A 53 -0.15 -13.36 -5.18
C SER A 53 -1.24 -12.52 -5.83
N ALA A 54 -1.19 -12.40 -7.16
CA ALA A 54 -2.22 -11.69 -7.91
C ALA A 54 -3.61 -12.35 -7.80
N ASN A 55 -3.66 -13.68 -7.71
CA ASN A 55 -4.91 -14.42 -7.49
C ASN A 55 -5.57 -14.04 -6.15
N GLN A 56 -4.79 -13.85 -5.09
CA GLN A 56 -5.32 -13.39 -3.80
C GLN A 56 -5.92 -11.99 -3.92
N ALA A 57 -5.25 -11.08 -4.63
CA ALA A 57 -5.76 -9.73 -4.86
C ALA A 57 -7.08 -9.75 -5.67
N LEU A 58 -7.16 -10.58 -6.70
CA LEU A 58 -8.38 -10.74 -7.51
C LEU A 58 -9.56 -11.25 -6.67
N LEU A 59 -9.35 -12.28 -5.85
CA LEU A 59 -10.39 -12.81 -4.96
C LEU A 59 -10.85 -11.75 -3.96
N ALA A 60 -9.93 -10.99 -3.37
CA ALA A 60 -10.26 -9.92 -2.44
C ALA A 60 -11.08 -8.80 -3.12
N ALA A 61 -10.67 -8.38 -4.32
CA ALA A 61 -11.40 -7.38 -5.11
C ALA A 61 -12.82 -7.87 -5.44
N ARG A 62 -12.98 -9.12 -5.87
CA ARG A 62 -14.29 -9.72 -6.15
C ARG A 62 -15.16 -9.93 -4.93
N ALA A 63 -14.56 -10.07 -3.74
CA ALA A 63 -15.30 -10.05 -2.48
C ALA A 63 -15.78 -8.65 -2.07
N GLY A 64 -15.30 -7.60 -2.71
CA GLY A 64 -15.69 -6.20 -2.46
C GLY A 64 -14.71 -5.43 -1.58
N ALA A 65 -13.46 -5.88 -1.45
CA ALA A 65 -12.43 -5.12 -0.74
C ALA A 65 -12.23 -3.74 -1.37
N THR A 66 -12.19 -2.69 -0.54
CA THR A 66 -11.87 -1.33 -0.96
C THR A 66 -10.39 -1.21 -1.30
N TYR A 67 -9.55 -1.88 -0.53
CA TYR A 67 -8.11 -1.92 -0.72
C TYR A 67 -7.57 -3.35 -0.65
N VAL A 68 -6.47 -3.58 -1.36
CA VAL A 68 -5.62 -4.78 -1.21
C VAL A 68 -4.22 -4.34 -0.84
N SER A 69 -3.59 -5.03 0.10
CA SER A 69 -2.23 -4.73 0.54
C SER A 69 -1.27 -5.87 0.17
N PRO A 70 -0.69 -5.87 -1.05
CA PRO A 70 0.40 -6.76 -1.42
C PRO A 70 1.71 -6.38 -0.71
N PHE A 71 2.44 -7.39 -0.23
CA PHE A 71 3.63 -7.25 0.62
C PHE A 71 4.91 -7.47 -0.19
N LEU A 72 5.39 -6.45 -0.92
CA LEU A 72 6.54 -6.60 -1.79
C LEU A 72 7.85 -6.89 -1.04
N GLY A 73 8.12 -6.22 0.07
CA GLY A 73 9.38 -6.41 0.79
C GLY A 73 9.55 -7.81 1.38
N ARG A 74 8.48 -8.46 1.81
CA ARG A 74 8.53 -9.86 2.27
C ARG A 74 8.82 -10.85 1.15
N LEU A 75 8.41 -10.55 -0.08
CA LEU A 75 8.77 -11.36 -1.24
C LEU A 75 10.26 -11.20 -1.56
N ASP A 76 10.79 -9.99 -1.49
CA ASP A 76 12.24 -9.77 -1.65
C ASP A 76 13.05 -10.53 -0.60
N ASP A 77 12.57 -10.62 0.64
CA ASP A 77 13.22 -11.39 1.72
C ASP A 77 13.41 -12.88 1.38
N ILE A 78 12.57 -13.43 0.49
CA ILE A 78 12.67 -14.83 0.03
C ILE A 78 13.14 -14.95 -1.42
N SER A 79 13.86 -13.95 -1.91
CA SER A 79 14.46 -13.93 -3.26
C SER A 79 13.45 -13.95 -4.41
N GLN A 80 12.28 -13.35 -4.20
CA GLN A 80 11.29 -13.07 -5.24
C GLN A 80 11.24 -11.57 -5.46
N ARG A 81 11.04 -11.13 -6.71
CA ARG A 81 10.92 -9.71 -7.03
C ARG A 81 9.53 -9.20 -6.65
N GLY A 82 9.45 -8.61 -5.45
CA GLY A 82 8.17 -8.16 -4.88
C GLY A 82 7.44 -7.12 -5.73
N ILE A 83 8.18 -6.28 -6.46
CA ILE A 83 7.58 -5.28 -7.35
C ILE A 83 6.74 -5.91 -8.47
N GLU A 84 7.13 -7.07 -9.00
CA GLU A 84 6.38 -7.76 -10.04
C GLU A 84 4.96 -8.15 -9.59
N LEU A 85 4.75 -8.36 -8.28
CA LEU A 85 3.42 -8.58 -7.73
C LEU A 85 2.54 -7.33 -7.88
N ILE A 86 3.08 -6.14 -7.58
CA ILE A 86 2.36 -4.87 -7.72
C ILE A 86 1.99 -4.63 -9.19
N GLU A 87 2.96 -4.76 -10.10
CA GLU A 87 2.76 -4.62 -11.54
C GLU A 87 1.66 -5.56 -12.05
N THR A 88 1.75 -6.85 -11.67
CA THR A 88 0.78 -7.86 -12.12
C THR A 88 -0.62 -7.56 -11.61
N ILE A 89 -0.78 -7.14 -10.34
CA ILE A 89 -2.09 -6.78 -9.78
C ILE A 89 -2.66 -5.57 -10.51
N HIS A 90 -1.86 -4.53 -10.71
CA HIS A 90 -2.27 -3.32 -11.43
C HIS A 90 -2.75 -3.64 -12.84
N ASP A 91 -1.93 -4.33 -13.63
CA ASP A 91 -2.27 -4.70 -15.01
C ASP A 91 -3.53 -5.59 -15.08
N MET A 92 -3.66 -6.52 -14.13
CA MET A 92 -4.85 -7.36 -14.03
C MET A 92 -6.10 -6.53 -13.74
N PHE A 93 -6.05 -5.58 -12.82
CA PHE A 93 -7.20 -4.73 -12.47
C PHE A 93 -7.61 -3.82 -13.62
N LEU A 94 -6.67 -3.36 -14.45
CA LEU A 94 -6.98 -2.57 -15.65
C LEU A 94 -7.87 -3.30 -16.66
N ASN A 95 -7.84 -4.64 -16.68
CA ASN A 95 -8.70 -5.45 -17.56
C ASN A 95 -10.15 -5.54 -17.08
N TYR A 96 -10.46 -5.10 -15.88
CA TYR A 96 -11.78 -5.21 -15.25
C TYR A 96 -12.27 -3.84 -14.75
N PRO A 97 -12.91 -3.02 -15.61
CA PRO A 97 -13.34 -1.65 -15.25
C PRO A 97 -14.32 -1.58 -14.07
N ASP A 98 -14.96 -2.69 -13.73
CA ASP A 98 -15.86 -2.82 -12.58
C ASP A 98 -15.11 -3.03 -11.24
N ILE A 99 -13.80 -3.29 -11.27
CA ILE A 99 -12.96 -3.36 -10.07
C ILE A 99 -12.49 -1.95 -9.71
N GLU A 100 -13.01 -1.42 -8.61
CA GLU A 100 -12.61 -0.12 -8.04
C GLU A 100 -11.62 -0.26 -6.89
N THR A 101 -11.21 -1.50 -6.59
CA THR A 101 -10.25 -1.79 -5.51
C THR A 101 -8.91 -1.14 -5.77
N GLN A 102 -8.39 -0.40 -4.79
CA GLN A 102 -7.10 0.27 -4.85
C GLN A 102 -5.98 -0.58 -4.25
N ILE A 103 -4.77 -0.37 -4.74
CA ILE A 103 -3.56 -1.10 -4.33
C ILE A 103 -2.80 -0.28 -3.31
N ILE A 104 -2.61 -0.83 -2.10
CA ILE A 104 -1.72 -0.29 -1.07
C ILE A 104 -0.44 -1.12 -1.08
N ALA A 105 0.64 -0.61 -1.66
CA ALA A 105 1.93 -1.27 -1.56
C ALA A 105 2.39 -1.32 -0.10
N ALA A 106 2.60 -2.53 0.41
CA ALA A 106 2.94 -2.78 1.80
C ALA A 106 4.32 -3.45 1.94
N SER A 107 4.91 -3.38 3.13
CA SER A 107 6.25 -3.91 3.38
C SER A 107 7.34 -3.19 2.56
N VAL A 108 7.19 -1.89 2.38
CA VAL A 108 8.20 -1.03 1.74
C VAL A 108 9.43 -0.93 2.65
N ARG A 109 10.62 -1.13 2.07
CA ARG A 109 11.89 -1.26 2.83
C ARG A 109 12.88 -0.12 2.58
N ASN A 110 12.80 0.55 1.44
CA ASN A 110 13.78 1.54 1.00
C ASN A 110 13.18 2.52 -0.01
N PRO A 111 13.87 3.64 -0.33
CA PRO A 111 13.39 4.63 -1.29
C PRO A 111 13.15 4.10 -2.70
N MET A 112 13.91 3.10 -3.16
CA MET A 112 13.70 2.49 -4.49
C MET A 112 12.36 1.78 -4.56
N HIS A 113 11.94 1.07 -3.50
CA HIS A 113 10.61 0.48 -3.42
C HIS A 113 9.50 1.53 -3.63
N VAL A 114 9.67 2.74 -3.07
CA VAL A 114 8.66 3.82 -3.22
C VAL A 114 8.55 4.24 -4.69
N THR A 115 9.68 4.49 -5.34
CA THR A 115 9.73 4.85 -6.77
C THR A 115 9.14 3.73 -7.64
N ASP A 116 9.57 2.50 -7.42
CA ASP A 116 9.14 1.35 -8.20
C ASP A 116 7.63 1.11 -8.03
N CYS A 117 7.10 1.19 -6.81
CA CYS A 117 5.66 1.08 -6.56
C CYS A 117 4.85 2.17 -7.24
N ALA A 118 5.34 3.41 -7.24
CA ALA A 118 4.69 4.51 -7.93
C ALA A 118 4.65 4.30 -9.45
N LEU A 119 5.75 3.79 -10.04
CA LEU A 119 5.82 3.46 -11.47
C LEU A 119 4.97 2.25 -11.83
N ALA A 120 4.87 1.27 -10.93
CA ALA A 120 4.07 0.05 -11.11
C ALA A 120 2.55 0.29 -11.00
N GLY A 121 2.11 1.49 -10.64
CA GLY A 121 0.70 1.84 -10.54
C GLY A 121 0.03 1.54 -9.20
N ALA A 122 0.80 1.42 -8.11
CA ALA A 122 0.22 1.41 -6.77
C ALA A 122 -0.49 2.75 -6.48
N ASP A 123 -1.70 2.69 -5.93
CA ASP A 123 -2.46 3.89 -5.58
C ASP A 123 -1.92 4.54 -4.31
N ILE A 124 -1.48 3.71 -3.38
CA ILE A 124 -1.02 4.11 -2.04
C ILE A 124 0.21 3.26 -1.67
N ALA A 125 1.09 3.80 -0.84
CA ALA A 125 2.16 3.04 -0.22
C ALA A 125 2.21 3.29 1.29
N THR A 126 2.39 2.23 2.07
CA THR A 126 2.72 2.34 3.49
C THR A 126 4.23 2.42 3.64
N VAL A 127 4.73 3.62 3.91
CA VAL A 127 6.17 3.91 3.93
C VAL A 127 6.63 4.14 5.36
N PRO A 128 7.63 3.37 5.87
CA PRO A 128 8.20 3.62 7.18
C PRO A 128 8.81 5.03 7.26
N TYR A 129 8.68 5.69 8.41
CA TYR A 129 9.21 7.05 8.60
C TYR A 129 10.70 7.18 8.23
N LYS A 130 11.52 6.20 8.61
CA LYS A 130 12.93 6.13 8.24
C LYS A 130 13.16 6.16 6.72
N VAL A 131 12.29 5.53 5.95
CA VAL A 131 12.38 5.53 4.48
C VAL A 131 12.02 6.91 3.94
N ILE A 132 11.03 7.59 4.53
CA ILE A 132 10.69 8.97 4.17
C ILE A 132 11.87 9.90 4.42
N GLU A 133 12.55 9.77 5.56
CA GLU A 133 13.76 10.54 5.84
C GLU A 133 14.85 10.28 4.78
N GLN A 134 15.09 9.02 4.42
CA GLN A 134 16.05 8.67 3.36
C GLN A 134 15.70 9.29 2.00
N MET A 135 14.43 9.44 1.67
CA MET A 135 13.97 10.04 0.41
C MET A 135 14.29 11.54 0.32
N LEU A 136 14.49 12.22 1.45
CA LEU A 136 14.80 13.66 1.51
C LEU A 136 16.25 13.95 1.17
N HIS A 137 17.16 12.99 1.34
CA HIS A 137 18.58 13.19 1.23
C HIS A 137 19.14 12.75 -0.12
N HIS A 138 19.94 13.64 -0.73
CA HIS A 138 20.69 13.32 -1.93
C HIS A 138 22.04 14.06 -1.91
N PRO A 139 23.19 13.38 -2.12
CA PRO A 139 24.51 14.00 -2.06
C PRO A 139 24.70 15.19 -2.99
N LEU A 140 24.06 15.15 -4.17
CA LEU A 140 24.15 16.26 -5.14
C LEU A 140 23.29 17.47 -4.70
N THR A 141 22.26 17.29 -3.92
CA THR A 141 21.51 18.39 -3.32
C THR A 141 22.38 19.13 -2.32
N ASP A 142 23.07 18.39 -1.44
CA ASP A 142 23.93 18.97 -0.43
C ASP A 142 25.10 19.74 -1.07
N SER A 143 25.81 19.13 -2.03
CA SER A 143 26.90 19.79 -2.76
C SER A 143 26.42 20.97 -3.61
N GLY A 144 25.20 20.88 -4.16
CA GLY A 144 24.58 21.98 -4.92
C GLY A 144 24.28 23.19 -4.04
N ILE A 145 23.76 22.96 -2.84
CA ILE A 145 23.51 24.03 -1.85
C ILE A 145 24.82 24.72 -1.45
N GLU A 146 25.88 23.96 -1.17
CA GLU A 146 27.18 24.54 -0.83
C GLU A 146 27.74 25.38 -1.98
N LYS A 147 27.65 24.89 -3.22
CA LYS A 147 28.06 25.65 -4.39
C LYS A 147 27.25 26.94 -4.56
N PHE A 148 25.93 26.90 -4.35
CA PHE A 148 25.11 28.11 -4.42
C PHE A 148 25.50 29.14 -3.36
N LYS A 149 25.83 28.71 -2.13
CA LYS A 149 26.33 29.59 -1.10
C LYS A 149 27.65 30.23 -1.49
N GLU A 150 28.61 29.44 -2.00
CA GLU A 150 29.91 29.96 -2.48
C GLU A 150 29.73 30.99 -3.59
N ASP A 151 28.89 30.74 -4.55
CA ASP A 151 28.63 31.65 -5.67
C ASP A 151 27.94 32.92 -5.19
N TYR A 152 27.02 32.82 -4.23
CA TYR A 152 26.39 33.98 -3.60
C TYR A 152 27.43 34.85 -2.88
N CYS A 153 28.30 34.25 -2.08
CA CYS A 153 29.36 34.98 -1.36
C CYS A 153 30.35 35.69 -2.31
N LYS A 154 30.69 35.07 -3.45
CA LYS A 154 31.53 35.68 -4.48
C LYS A 154 30.93 36.94 -5.11
N VAL A 155 29.60 36.96 -5.25
CA VAL A 155 28.89 38.08 -5.90
C VAL A 155 28.56 39.19 -4.92
N PHE A 156 28.15 38.84 -3.70
CA PHE A 156 27.61 39.78 -2.71
C PHE A 156 28.54 40.06 -1.52
N GLY A 157 29.62 39.33 -1.36
CA GLY A 157 30.70 39.66 -0.43
C GLY A 157 30.44 39.40 1.05
N GLU A 158 29.62 38.35 1.36
CA GLU A 158 29.43 37.84 2.72
C GLU A 158 30.13 36.50 2.94
#